data_98dc758ac29014dd02fa2cac7c3fa27f
#
_entry.id   98dc758ac29014dd02fa2cac7c3fa27f
#
_cell.length_a   1.000
_cell.length_b   1.000
_cell.length_c   1.000
_cell.angle_alpha   90.00
_cell.angle_beta   90.00
_cell.angle_gamma   90.00
#
_symmetry.space_group_name_H-M   'P 1'
#
loop_
_entity.id
_entity.type
_entity.pdbx_description
1 polymer ?
#
loop_
_entity_poly.entity_id
_entity_poly.type
_entity_poly.pdbx_seq_one_letter_code
_entity_poly.pdbx_strand_id
1 'polypeptide(L)'
;MYGVITTVPAPVEMYDGMHAEIIKRVGTSVDGLLVHVGRATTDGFQVLEVWESKEHYDRANTDILFPLMRELAGDQPPPSIEQATEAFDVHGLVIPGSNILI
;
A
#
# COMPACT_ATOMS: atom_id res chain seq x y z
N MET A 1 -10.21 -13.08 -0.94
CA MET A 1 -9.59 -11.76 -0.80
C MET A 1 -8.18 -11.91 -0.22
N TYR A 2 -7.29 -11.02 -0.61
CA TYR A 2 -5.88 -11.07 -0.25
C TYR A 2 -5.54 -9.90 0.67
N GLY A 3 -5.12 -10.18 1.89
CA GLY A 3 -4.73 -9.16 2.87
C GLY A 3 -3.21 -9.08 2.98
N VAL A 4 -2.69 -7.86 3.16
CA VAL A 4 -1.26 -7.62 3.30
C VAL A 4 -1.03 -6.57 4.39
N ILE A 5 -0.12 -6.88 5.30
CA ILE A 5 0.40 -5.88 6.25
C ILE A 5 1.88 -5.70 5.94
N THR A 6 2.26 -4.46 5.63
CA THR A 6 3.66 -4.10 5.38
C THR A 6 4.16 -3.23 6.52
N THR A 7 5.26 -3.64 7.15
CA THR A 7 5.90 -2.87 8.22
C THR A 7 7.19 -2.28 7.68
N VAL A 8 7.35 -0.96 7.82
CA VAL A 8 8.49 -0.23 7.27
C VAL A 8 9.18 0.56 8.38
N PRO A 9 10.49 0.33 8.61
CA PRO A 9 11.25 1.06 9.63
C PRO A 9 11.74 2.42 9.08
N ALA A 10 10.81 3.28 8.72
CA ALA A 10 11.08 4.62 8.20
C ALA A 10 10.07 5.61 8.76
N PRO A 11 10.39 6.91 8.80
CA PRO A 11 9.46 7.90 9.35
C PRO A 11 8.11 7.90 8.62
N VAL A 12 7.03 8.12 9.37
CA VAL A 12 5.68 8.15 8.80
C VAL A 12 5.51 9.26 7.76
N GLU A 13 6.32 10.29 7.84
CA GLU A 13 6.33 11.37 6.85
C GLU A 13 6.68 10.85 5.45
N MET A 14 7.48 9.80 5.36
CA MET A 14 7.76 9.15 4.08
C MET A 14 6.49 8.51 3.51
N TYR A 15 5.70 7.85 4.36
CA TYR A 15 4.40 7.32 3.95
C TYR A 15 3.48 8.45 3.47
N ASP A 16 3.39 9.53 4.25
CA ASP A 16 2.51 10.65 3.91
C ASP A 16 2.84 11.22 2.53
N GLY A 17 4.13 11.39 2.24
CA GLY A 17 4.57 11.90 0.93
C GLY A 17 4.24 10.96 -0.22
N MET A 18 4.51 9.67 -0.05
CA MET A 18 4.22 8.67 -1.08
C MET A 18 2.71 8.51 -1.29
N HIS A 19 1.94 8.50 -0.21
CA HIS A 19 0.49 8.38 -0.28
C HIS A 19 -0.12 9.55 -1.04
N ALA A 20 0.30 10.78 -0.72
CA ALA A 20 -0.17 11.97 -1.42
C ALA A 20 0.17 11.92 -2.91
N GLU A 21 1.36 11.46 -3.26
CA GLU A 21 1.78 11.36 -4.66
C GLU A 21 1.00 10.30 -5.43
N ILE A 22 0.70 9.16 -4.80
CA ILE A 22 -0.11 8.11 -5.42
C ILE A 22 -1.52 8.62 -5.68
N ILE A 23 -2.15 9.27 -4.69
CA ILE A 23 -3.50 9.83 -4.86
C ILE A 23 -3.52 10.87 -5.98
N LYS A 24 -2.50 11.70 -6.07
CA LYS A 24 -2.38 12.69 -7.13
C LYS A 24 -2.35 12.07 -8.52
N ARG A 25 -1.69 10.90 -8.67
CA ARG A 25 -1.52 10.24 -9.97
C ARG A 25 -2.69 9.36 -10.38
N VAL A 26 -3.25 8.61 -9.44
CA VAL A 26 -4.29 7.61 -9.74
C VAL A 26 -5.63 7.88 -9.06
N GLY A 27 -5.70 8.90 -8.22
CA GLY A 27 -6.91 9.20 -7.46
C GLY A 27 -7.16 8.16 -6.38
N THR A 28 -8.43 7.95 -6.03
CA THR A 28 -8.82 7.02 -4.98
C THR A 28 -9.24 5.65 -5.53
N SER A 29 -9.15 5.46 -6.85
CA SER A 29 -9.60 4.24 -7.52
C SER A 29 -8.38 3.46 -8.02
N VAL A 30 -8.06 2.37 -7.33
CA VAL A 30 -7.02 1.44 -7.74
C VAL A 30 -7.67 0.08 -7.95
N ASP A 31 -7.47 -0.51 -9.13
CA ASP A 31 -8.11 -1.76 -9.50
C ASP A 31 -7.83 -2.87 -8.49
N GLY A 32 -8.91 -3.39 -7.92
CA GLY A 32 -8.86 -4.50 -6.95
C GLY A 32 -8.55 -4.10 -5.53
N LEU A 33 -8.25 -2.84 -5.24
CA LEU A 33 -7.99 -2.38 -3.87
C LEU A 33 -9.32 -2.12 -3.15
N LEU A 34 -9.53 -2.81 -2.03
CA LEU A 34 -10.75 -2.68 -1.23
C LEU A 34 -10.54 -1.79 -0.01
N VAL A 35 -9.39 -1.91 0.64
CA VAL A 35 -9.04 -1.14 1.84
C VAL A 35 -7.57 -0.79 1.81
N HIS A 36 -7.25 0.44 2.20
CA HIS A 36 -5.87 0.89 2.41
C HIS A 36 -5.84 1.76 3.66
N VAL A 37 -5.03 1.36 4.64
CA VAL A 37 -4.86 2.11 5.88
C VAL A 37 -3.38 2.20 6.20
N GLY A 38 -2.89 3.42 6.43
CA GLY A 38 -1.54 3.66 6.92
C GLY A 38 -1.58 4.16 8.36
N ARG A 39 -0.60 3.75 9.16
CA ARG A 39 -0.49 4.22 10.54
C ARG A 39 0.96 4.36 10.97
N ALA A 40 1.23 5.32 11.86
CA ALA A 40 2.53 5.41 12.50
C ALA A 40 2.69 4.31 13.54
N THR A 41 3.91 3.81 13.69
CA THR A 41 4.29 2.88 14.75
C THR A 41 5.46 3.48 15.54
N THR A 42 5.88 2.80 16.59
CA THR A 42 7.01 3.26 17.42
C THR A 42 8.29 3.38 16.59
N ASP A 43 8.53 2.44 15.68
CA ASP A 43 9.78 2.37 14.91
C ASP A 43 9.63 2.79 13.45
N GLY A 44 8.44 3.23 13.03
CA GLY A 44 8.21 3.60 11.64
C GLY A 44 6.74 3.70 11.30
N PHE A 45 6.29 2.94 10.30
CA PHE A 45 4.88 2.90 9.93
C PHE A 45 4.47 1.51 9.43
N GLN A 46 3.16 1.29 9.39
CA GLN A 46 2.55 0.09 8.82
C GLN A 46 1.47 0.47 7.82
N VAL A 47 1.33 -0.36 6.80
CA VAL A 47 0.25 -0.24 5.80
C VAL A 47 -0.52 -1.55 5.81
N LEU A 48 -1.84 -1.44 6.00
CA LEU A 48 -2.76 -2.57 5.88
C LEU A 48 -3.55 -2.41 4.59
N GLU A 49 -3.56 -3.44 3.76
CA GLU A 49 -4.33 -3.44 2.54
C GLU A 49 -5.12 -4.73 2.38
N VAL A 50 -6.31 -4.61 1.79
CA VAL A 50 -7.12 -5.75 1.37
C VAL A 50 -7.39 -5.60 -0.11
N TRP A 51 -7.09 -6.65 -0.87
CA TRP A 51 -7.21 -6.71 -2.32
C TRP A 51 -8.19 -7.80 -2.73
N GLU A 52 -8.80 -7.65 -3.88
CA GLU A 52 -9.66 -8.70 -4.42
C GLU A 52 -8.90 -10.00 -4.67
N SER A 53 -7.64 -9.90 -5.09
CA SER A 53 -6.76 -11.05 -5.30
C SER A 53 -5.29 -10.64 -5.20
N LYS A 54 -4.41 -11.65 -5.08
CA LYS A 54 -2.97 -11.43 -5.12
C LYS A 54 -2.51 -10.83 -6.45
N GLU A 55 -3.15 -11.23 -7.54
CA GLU A 55 -2.81 -10.71 -8.88
C GLU A 55 -3.07 -9.21 -8.97
N HIS A 56 -4.13 -8.70 -8.36
CA HIS A 56 -4.40 -7.26 -8.30
C HIS A 56 -3.31 -6.53 -7.52
N TYR A 57 -2.90 -7.10 -6.40
CA TYR A 57 -1.81 -6.54 -5.58
C TYR A 57 -0.50 -6.48 -6.37
N ASP A 58 -0.13 -7.59 -7.00
CA ASP A 58 1.12 -7.67 -7.77
C ASP A 58 1.12 -6.68 -8.94
N ARG A 59 -0.02 -6.56 -9.62
CA ARG A 59 -0.17 -5.63 -10.75
C ARG A 59 -0.05 -4.18 -10.30
N ALA A 60 -0.64 -3.81 -9.18
CA ALA A 60 -0.55 -2.46 -8.66
C ALA A 60 0.89 -2.11 -8.26
N ASN A 61 1.61 -3.03 -7.67
CA ASN A 61 3.03 -2.83 -7.37
C ASN A 61 3.84 -2.60 -8.64
N THR A 62 3.63 -3.41 -9.66
CA THR A 62 4.35 -3.30 -10.92
C THR A 62 4.01 -2.02 -11.68
N ASP A 63 2.73 -1.66 -11.74
CA ASP A 63 2.24 -0.58 -12.60
C ASP A 63 2.25 0.79 -11.91
N ILE A 64 2.17 0.85 -10.60
CA ILE A 64 2.03 2.10 -9.85
C ILE A 64 3.22 2.34 -8.92
N LEU A 65 3.43 1.43 -7.97
CA LEU A 65 4.38 1.66 -6.89
C LEU A 65 5.85 1.66 -7.36
N PHE A 66 6.26 0.67 -8.11
CA PHE A 66 7.65 0.56 -8.55
C PHE A 66 8.05 1.69 -9.51
N PRO A 67 7.22 2.07 -10.50
CA PRO A 67 7.52 3.23 -11.32
C PRO A 67 7.64 4.53 -10.52
N LEU A 68 6.77 4.72 -9.53
CA LEU A 68 6.82 5.88 -8.65
C LEU A 68 8.13 5.92 -7.85
N MET A 69 8.51 4.80 -7.26
CA MET A 69 9.74 4.71 -6.47
C MET A 69 10.97 5.01 -7.32
N ARG A 70 11.01 4.50 -8.56
CA ARG A 70 12.11 4.78 -9.49
C ARG A 70 12.18 6.25 -9.84
N GLU A 71 11.04 6.88 -10.07
CA GLU A 71 10.96 8.30 -10.42
C GLU A 71 11.41 9.18 -9.25
N LEU A 72 11.00 8.85 -8.03
CA LEU A 72 11.38 9.61 -6.84
C LEU A 72 12.87 9.45 -6.50
N ALA A 73 13.44 8.28 -6.81
CA ALA A 73 14.87 8.04 -6.62
C ALA A 73 15.73 8.80 -7.63
N GLY A 74 15.21 9.11 -8.82
CA GLY A 74 15.94 9.77 -9.89
C GLY A 74 17.14 8.94 -10.33
N ASP A 75 18.33 9.56 -10.40
CA ASP A 75 19.57 8.88 -10.77
C ASP A 75 20.24 8.17 -9.58
N GLN A 76 19.69 8.29 -8.38
CA GLN A 76 20.20 7.63 -7.20
C GLN A 76 19.62 6.22 -7.10
N PRO A 77 20.37 5.24 -6.60
CA PRO A 77 19.77 3.96 -6.26
C PRO A 77 18.71 4.15 -5.18
N PRO A 78 17.57 3.44 -5.25
CA PRO A 78 16.55 3.54 -4.21
C PRO A 78 17.16 3.24 -2.84
N PRO A 79 16.78 3.96 -1.78
CA PRO A 79 17.26 3.63 -0.46
C PRO A 79 16.85 2.20 -0.10
N SER A 80 17.79 1.45 0.48
CA SER A 80 17.52 0.10 0.95
C SER A 80 16.70 0.22 2.23
N ILE A 81 15.39 0.05 2.13
CA ILE A 81 14.48 0.05 3.28
C ILE A 81 14.08 -1.39 3.52
N GLU A 82 14.39 -1.89 4.72
CA GLU A 82 13.92 -3.21 5.12
C GLU A 82 12.41 -3.15 5.30
N GLN A 83 11.72 -4.03 4.61
CA GLN A 83 10.27 -4.19 4.74
C GLN A 83 9.96 -5.60 5.22
N ALA A 84 9.06 -5.69 6.19
CA ALA A 84 8.47 -6.97 6.58
C ALA A 84 7.03 -6.99 6.05
N THR A 85 6.71 -7.96 5.23
CA THR A 85 5.39 -8.11 4.62
C THR A 85 4.77 -9.42 5.08
N GLU A 86 3.55 -9.34 5.63
CA GLU A 86 2.76 -10.48 6.01
C GLU A 86 1.51 -10.54 5.13
N ALA A 87 1.32 -11.66 4.44
CA ALA A 87 0.13 -11.90 3.62
C ALA A 87 -0.80 -12.86 4.35
N PHE A 88 -2.10 -12.66 4.19
CA PHE A 88 -3.09 -13.52 4.84
C PHE A 88 -4.38 -13.56 4.02
N ASP A 89 -5.16 -14.64 4.22
CA ASP A 89 -6.50 -14.74 3.65
C ASP A 89 -7.48 -13.91 4.48
N VAL A 90 -8.34 -13.17 3.80
CA VAL A 90 -9.38 -12.38 4.45
C VAL A 90 -10.67 -13.19 4.49
N HIS A 91 -11.19 -13.44 5.68
CA HIS A 91 -12.41 -14.21 5.88
C HIS A 91 -13.67 -13.36 5.92
N GLY A 92 -13.53 -12.06 6.12
CA GLY A 92 -14.65 -11.16 6.13
C GLY A 92 -14.20 -9.71 5.98
N LEU A 93 -15.01 -8.90 5.29
CA LEU A 93 -14.74 -7.49 5.10
C LEU A 93 -16.07 -6.75 5.10
N VAL A 94 -16.18 -5.73 5.96
CA VAL A 94 -17.35 -4.86 6.03
C VAL A 94 -16.85 -3.42 6.00
N ILE A 95 -17.35 -2.64 5.05
CA ILE A 95 -17.10 -1.19 5.00
C ILE A 95 -18.48 -0.51 4.98
N PRO A 96 -19.03 -0.15 6.15
CA PRO A 96 -20.42 0.30 6.24
C PRO A 96 -20.76 1.51 5.39
N GLY A 97 -19.83 2.46 5.27
CA GLY A 97 -20.06 3.69 4.51
C GLY A 97 -20.06 3.51 2.99
N SER A 98 -19.59 2.37 2.48
CA SER A 98 -19.47 2.10 1.03
C SER A 98 -20.31 0.91 0.59
N ASN A 99 -21.12 0.34 1.46
CA ASN A 99 -21.96 -0.84 1.19
C ASN A 99 -21.14 -2.10 0.81
N ILE A 100 -19.87 -2.15 1.19
CA ILE A 100 -19.06 -3.36 0.99
C ILE A 100 -19.29 -4.30 2.16
N LEU A 101 -19.74 -5.50 1.86
CA LEU A 101 -19.97 -6.58 2.82
C LEU A 101 -19.60 -7.88 2.12
N ILE A 102 -18.44 -8.40 2.45
CA ILE A 102 -17.92 -9.61 1.80
C ILE A 102 -17.46 -10.62 2.85
#